data_a3dfa8a6dbb61eaee9df0bbc11f6f51b
#
_entry.id   a3dfa8a6dbb61eaee9df0bbc11f6f51b
#
_cell.length_a   1.000
_cell.length_b   1.000
_cell.length_c   1.000
_cell.angle_alpha   90.00
_cell.angle_beta   90.00
_cell.angle_gamma   90.00
#
_symmetry.space_group_name_H-M   'P 1'
#
loop_
_entity.id
_entity.type
_entity.pdbx_description
1 polymer ?
#
loop_
_entity_poly.entity_id
_entity_poly.type
_entity_poly.pdbx_seq_one_letter_code
_entity_poly.pdbx_strand_id
1 'polypeptide(L)'
;MYFAVISIFPEMFATIREFGITGRAVTQEQVTIECINPRDYTTDNYRRIDERPYGGGPGMVMMAEPLSQAIEDARLRARQHGCRVDSAHCPVIYMSPQGQTLSESRVVSMTEYDGMILLCGRYEGIDERLLTQYVDMEISLGDYVLTGGELPAMVLMDSVVRRLPNIMGDDKSAEQDSFVDGLLDCPHYTKPHEFAGLAVPEVLLSGHHSNIAKWRFSQQVERTQARRPDLWQAFTPTVEQAKWLKALAKADKK
;
A
#
# COMPACT_ATOMS: atom_id res chain seq x y z
N MET A 1 8.17 9.31 9.13
CA MET A 1 6.79 9.40 8.58
C MET A 1 5.76 9.16 9.69
N TYR A 2 4.65 9.89 9.71
CA TYR A 2 3.60 9.78 10.73
C TYR A 2 2.31 9.21 10.13
N PHE A 3 1.65 8.31 10.86
CA PHE A 3 0.31 7.79 10.53
C PHE A 3 -0.61 7.98 11.72
N ALA A 4 -1.70 8.72 11.53
CA ALA A 4 -2.85 8.69 12.42
C ALA A 4 -3.93 7.79 11.83
N VAL A 5 -4.38 6.78 12.57
CA VAL A 5 -5.41 5.85 12.09
C VAL A 5 -6.68 6.03 12.91
N ILE A 6 -7.75 6.42 12.26
CA ILE A 6 -9.07 6.57 12.89
C ILE A 6 -9.84 5.28 12.67
N SER A 7 -10.05 4.52 13.74
CA SER A 7 -10.71 3.21 13.70
C SER A 7 -11.43 2.90 15.01
N ILE A 8 -12.53 2.18 14.91
CA ILE A 8 -13.25 1.64 16.09
C ILE A 8 -12.62 0.36 16.66
N PHE A 9 -11.60 -0.14 15.98
CA PHE A 9 -10.82 -1.33 16.37
C PHE A 9 -9.31 -1.03 16.38
N PRO A 10 -8.84 -0.12 17.24
CA PRO A 10 -7.43 0.29 17.29
C PRO A 10 -6.50 -0.89 17.57
N GLU A 11 -6.97 -1.95 18.24
CA GLU A 11 -6.19 -3.15 18.58
C GLU A 11 -5.74 -3.92 17.34
N MET A 12 -6.46 -3.85 16.22
CA MET A 12 -6.07 -4.52 14.98
C MET A 12 -4.71 -4.05 14.47
N PHE A 13 -4.32 -2.83 14.78
CA PHE A 13 -3.07 -2.23 14.34
C PHE A 13 -1.85 -2.66 15.16
N ALA A 14 -2.02 -3.43 16.24
CA ALA A 14 -0.91 -4.03 16.98
C ALA A 14 -0.03 -4.88 16.05
N THR A 15 -0.65 -5.63 15.13
CA THR A 15 0.07 -6.47 14.16
C THR A 15 1.09 -5.68 13.33
N ILE A 16 0.72 -4.53 12.80
CA ILE A 16 1.62 -3.73 11.95
C ILE A 16 2.62 -2.91 12.77
N ARG A 17 2.29 -2.57 14.02
CA ARG A 17 3.18 -1.82 14.93
C ARG A 17 4.25 -2.68 15.59
N GLU A 18 4.00 -3.97 15.76
CA GLU A 18 4.86 -4.84 16.58
C GLU A 18 5.66 -5.85 15.76
N PHE A 19 5.23 -6.18 14.54
CA PHE A 19 5.82 -7.26 13.76
C PHE A 19 6.34 -6.79 12.39
N GLY A 20 7.28 -7.58 11.87
CA GLY A 20 7.81 -7.42 10.53
C GLY A 20 8.67 -6.18 10.34
N ILE A 21 8.74 -5.74 9.10
CA ILE A 21 9.54 -4.58 8.69
C ILE A 21 8.95 -3.29 9.28
N THR A 22 7.63 -3.16 9.27
CA THR A 22 6.92 -1.99 9.80
C THR A 22 7.10 -1.87 11.30
N GLY A 23 6.97 -2.96 12.07
CA GLY A 23 7.23 -2.97 13.51
C GLY A 23 8.66 -2.60 13.86
N ARG A 24 9.64 -3.02 13.05
CA ARG A 24 11.04 -2.59 13.20
C ARG A 24 11.20 -1.09 12.95
N ALA A 25 10.55 -0.55 11.91
CA ALA A 25 10.57 0.88 11.60
C ALA A 25 9.96 1.73 12.72
N VAL A 26 8.88 1.24 13.36
CA VAL A 26 8.28 1.86 14.54
C VAL A 26 9.25 1.82 15.72
N THR A 27 9.86 0.67 16.02
CA THR A 27 10.82 0.51 17.12
C THR A 27 12.06 1.40 16.93
N GLN A 28 12.46 1.67 15.70
CA GLN A 28 13.57 2.55 15.34
C GLN A 28 13.15 4.03 15.20
N GLU A 29 11.93 4.38 15.55
CA GLU A 29 11.38 5.75 15.49
C GLU A 29 11.40 6.38 14.08
N GLN A 30 11.53 5.56 13.03
CA GLN A 30 11.47 6.01 11.63
C GLN A 30 10.02 6.25 11.17
N VAL A 31 9.10 5.52 11.82
CA VAL A 31 7.66 5.61 11.58
C VAL A 31 6.94 5.71 12.92
N THR A 32 5.95 6.59 12.98
CA THR A 32 5.03 6.69 14.13
C THR A 32 3.63 6.30 13.67
N ILE A 33 2.97 5.40 14.40
CA ILE A 33 1.59 4.97 14.13
C ILE A 33 0.76 5.19 15.39
N GLU A 34 -0.17 6.13 15.34
CA GLU A 34 -1.14 6.41 16.41
C GLU A 34 -2.54 5.99 15.98
N CYS A 35 -3.26 5.34 16.88
CA CYS A 35 -4.65 4.96 16.65
C CYS A 35 -5.58 5.84 17.48
N ILE A 36 -6.62 6.34 16.83
CA ILE A 36 -7.62 7.24 17.41
C ILE A 36 -8.98 6.55 17.30
N ASN A 37 -9.63 6.31 18.44
CA ASN A 37 -10.96 5.71 18.45
C ASN A 37 -12.03 6.81 18.40
N PRO A 38 -12.85 6.89 17.35
CA PRO A 38 -13.89 7.92 17.25
C PRO A 38 -14.94 7.83 18.36
N ARG A 39 -15.05 6.69 19.07
CA ARG A 39 -15.91 6.57 20.24
C ARG A 39 -15.50 7.48 21.41
N ASP A 40 -14.26 7.95 21.44
CA ASP A 40 -13.76 8.83 22.49
C ASP A 40 -14.27 10.29 22.34
N TYR A 41 -14.89 10.59 21.19
CA TYR A 41 -15.44 11.91 20.84
C TYR A 41 -16.96 11.96 20.84
N THR A 42 -17.61 10.92 21.35
CA THR A 42 -19.06 10.88 21.50
C THR A 42 -19.48 11.49 22.83
N THR A 43 -20.64 12.12 22.86
CA THR A 43 -21.21 12.77 24.05
C THR A 43 -22.26 11.91 24.75
N ASP A 44 -22.75 10.87 24.08
CA ASP A 44 -23.77 9.98 24.63
C ASP A 44 -23.16 8.84 25.45
N ASN A 45 -23.94 8.34 26.44
CA ASN A 45 -23.50 7.29 27.36
C ASN A 45 -23.21 5.95 26.70
N TYR A 46 -23.74 5.71 25.51
CA TYR A 46 -23.53 4.47 24.74
C TYR A 46 -22.35 4.56 23.79
N ARG A 47 -21.71 5.73 23.69
CA ARG A 47 -20.58 6.00 22.79
C ARG A 47 -20.88 5.59 21.36
N ARG A 48 -22.10 5.96 20.88
CA ARG A 48 -22.57 5.60 19.54
C ARG A 48 -21.82 6.42 18.48
N ILE A 49 -21.45 5.71 17.41
CA ILE A 49 -20.74 6.30 16.26
C ILE A 49 -21.48 6.03 14.95
N ASP A 50 -22.60 5.35 15.00
CA ASP A 50 -23.39 4.95 13.85
C ASP A 50 -24.89 5.17 14.11
N GLU A 51 -25.65 5.44 13.03
CA GLU A 51 -27.08 5.66 13.06
C GLU A 51 -27.72 5.14 11.76
N ARG A 52 -29.02 4.98 11.74
CA ARG A 52 -29.75 4.54 10.55
C ARG A 52 -29.63 5.55 9.41
N PRO A 53 -29.47 5.10 8.16
CA PRO A 53 -29.38 6.01 7.02
C PRO A 53 -30.70 6.77 6.81
N TYR A 54 -30.61 8.04 6.44
CA TYR A 54 -31.74 8.77 5.90
C TYR A 54 -32.22 8.10 4.61
N GLY A 55 -33.54 8.06 4.41
CA GLY A 55 -34.15 7.35 3.27
C GLY A 55 -34.41 5.86 3.56
N GLY A 56 -33.98 5.34 4.72
CA GLY A 56 -34.14 3.96 5.09
C GLY A 56 -33.14 3.02 4.40
N GLY A 57 -33.34 1.73 4.56
CA GLY A 57 -32.46 0.70 4.00
C GLY A 57 -31.85 -0.17 5.12
N PRO A 58 -31.15 -1.26 4.74
CA PRO A 58 -30.41 -2.11 5.69
C PRO A 58 -29.15 -1.41 6.19
N GLY A 59 -28.66 -1.86 7.35
CA GLY A 59 -27.37 -1.41 7.90
C GLY A 59 -27.43 -0.07 8.63
N MET A 60 -26.25 0.44 8.92
CA MET A 60 -26.00 1.67 9.69
C MET A 60 -24.96 2.50 8.92
N VAL A 61 -24.87 3.79 9.21
CA VAL A 61 -23.89 4.72 8.64
C VAL A 61 -23.12 5.39 9.78
N MET A 62 -21.82 5.52 9.64
CA MET A 62 -20.99 6.19 10.65
C MET A 62 -21.30 7.70 10.68
N MET A 63 -21.51 8.21 11.88
CA MET A 63 -21.91 9.59 12.15
C MET A 63 -20.77 10.57 11.86
N ALA A 64 -21.11 11.72 11.27
CA ALA A 64 -20.14 12.74 10.91
C ALA A 64 -19.45 13.38 12.13
N GLU A 65 -20.21 13.69 13.20
CA GLU A 65 -19.70 14.50 14.31
C GLU A 65 -18.54 13.84 15.08
N PRO A 66 -18.62 12.60 15.58
CA PRO A 66 -17.49 11.97 16.28
C PRO A 66 -16.28 11.75 15.35
N LEU A 67 -16.51 11.47 14.07
CA LEU A 67 -15.43 11.30 13.10
C LEU A 67 -14.73 12.63 12.77
N SER A 68 -15.46 13.74 12.65
CA SER A 68 -14.86 15.06 12.41
C SER A 68 -13.95 15.48 13.56
N GLN A 69 -14.40 15.26 14.80
CA GLN A 69 -13.59 15.54 15.99
C GLN A 69 -12.33 14.66 16.06
N ALA A 70 -12.47 13.38 15.71
CA ALA A 70 -11.32 12.46 15.61
C ALA A 70 -10.32 12.91 14.53
N ILE A 71 -10.80 13.42 13.38
CA ILE A 71 -9.92 13.96 12.32
C ILE A 71 -9.20 15.22 12.82
N GLU A 72 -9.89 16.14 13.50
CA GLU A 72 -9.26 17.35 14.03
C GLU A 72 -8.19 17.02 15.10
N ASP A 73 -8.43 16.04 15.97
CA ASP A 73 -7.42 15.56 16.91
C ASP A 73 -6.24 14.90 16.18
N ALA A 74 -6.50 14.08 15.14
CA ALA A 74 -5.46 13.53 14.30
C ALA A 74 -4.59 14.61 13.65
N ARG A 75 -5.21 15.69 13.15
CA ARG A 75 -4.50 16.85 12.60
C ARG A 75 -3.64 17.56 13.65
N LEU A 76 -4.16 17.69 14.86
CA LEU A 76 -3.40 18.30 15.97
C LEU A 76 -2.16 17.45 16.31
N ARG A 77 -2.32 16.15 16.46
CA ARG A 77 -1.21 15.22 16.74
C ARG A 77 -0.19 15.21 15.61
N ALA A 78 -0.63 15.19 14.35
CA ALA A 78 0.27 15.30 13.20
C ALA A 78 1.15 16.56 13.27
N ARG A 79 0.58 17.72 13.62
CA ARG A 79 1.36 18.96 13.83
C ARG A 79 2.37 18.83 14.99
N GLN A 80 2.02 18.15 16.07
CA GLN A 80 2.92 17.89 17.20
C GLN A 80 4.11 17.01 16.80
N HIS A 81 3.90 16.11 15.82
CA HIS A 81 4.94 15.30 15.19
C HIS A 81 5.70 16.02 14.06
N GLY A 82 5.45 17.32 13.85
CA GLY A 82 6.16 18.14 12.88
C GLY A 82 5.63 18.05 11.44
N CYS A 83 4.46 17.43 11.22
CA CYS A 83 3.85 17.36 9.89
C CYS A 83 3.23 18.70 9.49
N ARG A 84 3.38 19.08 8.22
CA ARG A 84 2.56 20.12 7.59
C ARG A 84 1.18 19.52 7.32
N VAL A 85 0.17 20.07 7.95
CA VAL A 85 -1.20 19.49 7.89
C VAL A 85 -2.01 20.20 6.81
N ASP A 86 -1.88 19.70 5.61
CA ASP A 86 -2.65 20.04 4.42
C ASP A 86 -2.75 18.84 3.48
N SER A 87 -3.55 18.93 2.42
CA SER A 87 -3.77 17.84 1.48
C SER A 87 -2.52 17.40 0.68
N ALA A 88 -1.51 18.27 0.60
CA ALA A 88 -0.27 17.99 -0.14
C ALA A 88 0.80 17.29 0.72
N HIS A 89 0.69 17.37 2.06
CA HIS A 89 1.74 16.89 2.95
C HIS A 89 1.27 15.88 4.01
N CYS A 90 0.02 15.99 4.46
CA CYS A 90 -0.59 15.08 5.43
C CYS A 90 -2.10 14.93 5.15
N PRO A 91 -2.45 14.26 4.02
CA PRO A 91 -3.83 14.12 3.60
C PRO A 91 -4.65 13.26 4.54
N VAL A 92 -5.96 13.52 4.58
CA VAL A 92 -6.97 12.61 5.12
C VAL A 92 -7.40 11.64 4.03
N ILE A 93 -7.12 10.36 4.21
CA ILE A 93 -7.36 9.30 3.24
C ILE A 93 -8.44 8.36 3.75
N TYR A 94 -9.55 8.26 3.05
CA TYR A 94 -10.59 7.29 3.33
C TYR A 94 -10.34 5.99 2.57
N MET A 95 -10.32 4.86 3.30
CA MET A 95 -10.19 3.53 2.72
C MET A 95 -11.57 3.06 2.24
N SER A 96 -11.81 3.16 0.94
CA SER A 96 -13.13 3.01 0.31
C SER A 96 -13.05 2.17 -0.96
N PRO A 97 -14.02 1.26 -1.23
CA PRO A 97 -14.08 0.55 -2.52
C PRO A 97 -14.39 1.49 -3.70
N GLN A 98 -14.90 2.69 -3.43
CA GLN A 98 -15.19 3.70 -4.46
C GLN A 98 -13.97 4.55 -4.84
N GLY A 99 -12.88 4.44 -4.08
CA GLY A 99 -11.66 5.21 -4.28
C GLY A 99 -10.84 4.77 -5.48
N GLN A 100 -9.81 5.55 -5.77
CA GLN A 100 -8.83 5.20 -6.80
C GLN A 100 -8.00 4.01 -6.35
N THR A 101 -7.79 3.05 -7.26
CA THR A 101 -7.03 1.84 -6.95
C THR A 101 -5.58 2.16 -6.55
N LEU A 102 -5.13 1.56 -5.44
CA LEU A 102 -3.75 1.63 -5.00
C LEU A 102 -2.84 0.94 -6.02
N SER A 103 -1.82 1.65 -6.49
CA SER A 103 -0.81 1.15 -7.41
C SER A 103 0.58 1.46 -6.89
N GLU A 104 1.61 0.77 -7.39
CA GLU A 104 3.00 1.00 -7.00
C GLU A 104 3.42 2.46 -7.23
N SER A 105 3.05 3.06 -8.35
CA SER A 105 3.35 4.48 -8.63
C SER A 105 2.71 5.42 -7.60
N ARG A 106 1.51 5.11 -7.13
CA ARG A 106 0.83 5.86 -6.08
C ARG A 106 1.51 5.66 -4.72
N VAL A 107 1.88 4.43 -4.38
CA VAL A 107 2.65 4.12 -3.15
C VAL A 107 3.93 4.94 -3.12
N VAL A 108 4.68 4.97 -4.22
CA VAL A 108 5.92 5.77 -4.34
C VAL A 108 5.63 7.26 -4.13
N SER A 109 4.59 7.82 -4.75
CA SER A 109 4.25 9.24 -4.53
C SER A 109 3.86 9.55 -3.07
N MET A 110 3.28 8.58 -2.35
CA MET A 110 2.90 8.74 -0.95
C MET A 110 4.12 8.76 0.01
N THR A 111 5.28 8.30 -0.40
CA THR A 111 6.50 8.42 0.42
C THR A 111 6.97 9.86 0.60
N GLU A 112 6.49 10.78 -0.23
CA GLU A 112 6.79 12.21 -0.16
C GLU A 112 5.98 12.96 0.91
N TYR A 113 4.95 12.33 1.49
CA TYR A 113 4.16 12.93 2.55
C TYR A 113 4.92 12.98 3.88
N ASP A 114 4.68 14.02 4.67
CA ASP A 114 5.15 14.10 6.06
C ASP A 114 4.43 13.05 6.92
N GLY A 115 3.14 12.82 6.63
CA GLY A 115 2.28 11.85 7.29
C GLY A 115 0.97 11.61 6.54
N MET A 116 0.13 10.74 7.08
CA MET A 116 -1.21 10.44 6.56
C MET A 116 -2.20 10.23 7.70
N ILE A 117 -3.42 10.73 7.53
CA ILE A 117 -4.55 10.44 8.41
C ILE A 117 -5.45 9.44 7.70
N LEU A 118 -5.47 8.20 8.18
CA LEU A 118 -6.19 7.08 7.56
C LEU A 118 -7.55 6.91 8.24
N LEU A 119 -8.64 7.11 7.50
CA LEU A 119 -10.00 6.94 7.97
C LEU A 119 -10.53 5.56 7.60
N CYS A 120 -10.80 4.73 8.60
CA CYS A 120 -11.32 3.38 8.45
C CYS A 120 -12.85 3.38 8.61
N GLY A 121 -13.58 3.27 7.51
CA GLY A 121 -15.03 3.13 7.53
C GLY A 121 -15.48 1.72 7.92
N ARG A 122 -16.68 1.66 8.47
CA ARG A 122 -17.39 0.42 8.82
C ARG A 122 -18.86 0.55 8.43
N TYR A 123 -19.62 -0.52 8.60
CA TYR A 123 -21.06 -0.60 8.27
C TYR A 123 -21.29 -0.34 6.77
N GLU A 124 -22.33 0.47 6.42
CA GLU A 124 -22.61 0.88 5.03
C GLU A 124 -21.70 2.01 4.52
N GLY A 125 -20.88 2.57 5.40
CA GLY A 125 -19.95 3.65 5.09
C GLY A 125 -20.06 4.80 6.08
N ILE A 126 -19.65 5.97 5.62
CA ILE A 126 -19.52 7.20 6.41
C ILE A 126 -20.47 8.25 5.84
N ASP A 127 -21.01 9.12 6.70
CA ASP A 127 -21.84 10.25 6.28
C ASP A 127 -21.14 11.07 5.19
N GLU A 128 -21.78 11.22 4.03
CA GLU A 128 -21.23 11.87 2.84
C GLU A 128 -20.79 13.33 3.09
N ARG A 129 -21.45 14.01 4.02
CA ARG A 129 -21.08 15.39 4.39
C ARG A 129 -19.71 15.47 5.05
N LEU A 130 -19.31 14.41 5.80
CA LEU A 130 -17.96 14.30 6.35
C LEU A 130 -16.95 14.08 5.23
N LEU A 131 -17.24 13.14 4.33
CA LEU A 131 -16.34 12.82 3.21
C LEU A 131 -16.07 14.07 2.37
N THR A 132 -17.12 14.82 2.02
CA THR A 132 -17.01 16.05 1.23
C THR A 132 -16.17 17.14 1.91
N GLN A 133 -16.23 17.26 3.24
CA GLN A 133 -15.56 18.36 3.97
C GLN A 133 -14.17 18.02 4.48
N TYR A 134 -13.89 16.78 4.78
CA TYR A 134 -12.69 16.39 5.54
C TYR A 134 -11.76 15.44 4.80
N VAL A 135 -12.23 14.72 3.79
CA VAL A 135 -11.44 13.70 3.09
C VAL A 135 -10.79 14.30 1.85
N ASP A 136 -9.47 14.18 1.75
CA ASP A 136 -8.71 14.69 0.62
C ASP A 136 -8.65 13.68 -0.53
N MET A 137 -8.69 12.37 -0.23
CA MET A 137 -8.71 11.31 -1.22
C MET A 137 -9.34 10.02 -0.71
N GLU A 138 -9.87 9.22 -1.64
CA GLU A 138 -10.33 7.86 -1.37
C GLU A 138 -9.44 6.85 -2.08
N ILE A 139 -9.06 5.78 -1.38
CA ILE A 139 -8.20 4.71 -1.89
C ILE A 139 -8.90 3.36 -1.79
N SER A 140 -8.92 2.65 -2.92
CA SER A 140 -9.38 1.26 -3.03
C SER A 140 -8.21 0.29 -3.19
N LEU A 141 -8.33 -0.91 -2.64
CA LEU A 141 -7.38 -2.01 -2.90
C LEU A 141 -7.74 -2.83 -4.14
N GLY A 142 -8.93 -2.64 -4.70
CA GLY A 142 -9.43 -3.42 -5.85
C GLY A 142 -10.94 -3.59 -5.81
N ASP A 143 -11.48 -4.28 -6.82
CA ASP A 143 -12.91 -4.44 -7.06
C ASP A 143 -13.53 -5.53 -6.17
N TYR A 144 -13.47 -5.34 -4.87
CA TYR A 144 -14.11 -6.19 -3.86
C TYR A 144 -14.37 -5.39 -2.58
N VAL A 145 -15.34 -5.85 -1.79
CA VAL A 145 -15.75 -5.19 -0.55
C VAL A 145 -15.22 -5.96 0.65
N LEU A 146 -14.66 -5.25 1.61
CA LEU A 146 -14.24 -5.75 2.91
C LEU A 146 -15.19 -5.27 4.01
N THR A 147 -15.12 -5.91 5.18
CA THR A 147 -15.99 -5.56 6.33
C THR A 147 -15.61 -4.23 6.99
N GLY A 148 -14.50 -3.58 6.58
CA GLY A 148 -14.05 -2.29 7.09
C GLY A 148 -12.72 -1.85 6.52
N GLY A 149 -12.33 -0.62 6.82
CA GLY A 149 -11.15 0.05 6.29
C GLY A 149 -9.83 -0.32 6.99
N GLU A 150 -9.84 -1.10 8.07
CA GLU A 150 -8.63 -1.39 8.85
C GLU A 150 -7.61 -2.23 8.07
N LEU A 151 -8.05 -3.31 7.42
CA LEU A 151 -7.15 -4.13 6.59
C LEU A 151 -6.59 -3.33 5.41
N PRO A 152 -7.39 -2.59 4.63
CA PRO A 152 -6.88 -1.68 3.61
C PRO A 152 -5.87 -0.66 4.14
N ALA A 153 -6.12 -0.05 5.30
CA ALA A 153 -5.19 0.90 5.92
C ALA A 153 -3.85 0.23 6.27
N MET A 154 -3.87 -1.00 6.80
CA MET A 154 -2.65 -1.74 7.08
C MET A 154 -1.87 -2.09 5.80
N VAL A 155 -2.55 -2.49 4.71
CA VAL A 155 -1.91 -2.74 3.41
C VAL A 155 -1.27 -1.48 2.85
N LEU A 156 -1.95 -0.33 2.94
CA LEU A 156 -1.40 0.95 2.49
C LEU A 156 -0.17 1.33 3.33
N MET A 157 -0.25 1.24 4.66
CA MET A 157 0.90 1.53 5.53
C MET A 157 2.09 0.62 5.23
N ASP A 158 1.90 -0.69 5.11
CA ASP A 158 2.97 -1.64 4.79
C ASP A 158 3.62 -1.31 3.45
N SER A 159 2.82 -1.07 2.41
CA SER A 159 3.33 -0.74 1.07
C SER A 159 4.13 0.55 1.06
N VAL A 160 3.71 1.59 1.79
CA VAL A 160 4.44 2.87 1.86
C VAL A 160 5.70 2.74 2.72
N VAL A 161 5.59 2.12 3.91
CA VAL A 161 6.73 2.01 4.85
C VAL A 161 7.90 1.25 4.22
N ARG A 162 7.64 0.15 3.50
CA ARG A 162 8.72 -0.60 2.84
C ARG A 162 9.44 0.17 1.72
N ARG A 163 8.86 1.28 1.25
CA ARG A 163 9.45 2.16 0.22
C ARG A 163 10.22 3.34 0.82
N LEU A 164 10.14 3.55 2.13
CA LEU A 164 10.91 4.59 2.80
C LEU A 164 12.41 4.23 2.84
N PRO A 165 13.31 5.21 2.76
CA PRO A 165 14.75 4.97 2.79
C PRO A 165 15.19 4.34 4.12
N ASN A 166 16.19 3.46 4.07
CA ASN A 166 16.79 2.77 5.22
C ASN A 166 15.83 1.87 6.04
N ILE A 167 14.66 1.55 5.53
CA ILE A 167 13.72 0.60 6.16
C ILE A 167 14.04 -0.83 5.77
N MET A 168 14.28 -1.08 4.48
CA MET A 168 14.72 -2.39 3.98
C MET A 168 16.21 -2.58 4.28
N GLY A 169 16.63 -3.83 4.53
CA GLY A 169 18.06 -4.14 4.76
C GLY A 169 18.94 -3.92 3.53
N ASP A 170 18.36 -3.93 2.34
CA ASP A 170 18.96 -3.55 1.07
C ASP A 170 17.90 -2.76 0.28
N ASP A 171 18.12 -1.46 0.12
CA ASP A 171 17.19 -0.56 -0.59
C ASP A 171 16.96 -1.00 -2.05
N LYS A 172 17.95 -1.68 -2.67
CA LYS A 172 17.81 -2.26 -4.02
C LYS A 172 16.77 -3.37 -4.10
N SER A 173 16.42 -4.00 -2.99
CA SER A 173 15.39 -5.04 -2.94
C SER A 173 14.03 -4.47 -3.36
N ALA A 174 13.69 -3.28 -2.87
CA ALA A 174 12.45 -2.61 -3.24
C ALA A 174 12.45 -2.07 -4.68
N GLU A 175 13.62 -1.78 -5.26
CA GLU A 175 13.75 -1.28 -6.64
C GLU A 175 13.58 -2.36 -7.70
N GLN A 176 13.69 -3.65 -7.34
CA GLN A 176 13.61 -4.78 -8.27
C GLN A 176 12.29 -5.56 -8.18
N ASP A 177 11.37 -5.12 -7.35
CA ASP A 177 10.06 -5.77 -7.18
C ASP A 177 9.15 -5.61 -8.40
N SER A 178 8.12 -6.44 -8.47
CA SER A 178 7.04 -6.31 -9.46
C SER A 178 6.48 -4.89 -9.48
N PHE A 179 6.12 -4.39 -10.66
CA PHE A 179 5.49 -3.10 -10.95
C PHE A 179 6.41 -1.87 -10.95
N VAL A 180 7.63 -1.95 -10.42
CA VAL A 180 8.55 -0.79 -10.32
C VAL A 180 8.92 -0.26 -11.70
N ASP A 181 9.26 -1.16 -12.61
CA ASP A 181 9.57 -0.84 -14.02
C ASP A 181 8.43 -1.22 -14.99
N GLY A 182 7.24 -1.51 -14.46
CA GLY A 182 6.06 -1.91 -15.23
C GLY A 182 5.98 -3.40 -15.57
N LEU A 183 6.93 -4.22 -15.12
CA LEU A 183 6.93 -5.67 -15.30
C LEU A 183 6.64 -6.40 -13.98
N LEU A 184 6.30 -7.69 -14.09
CA LEU A 184 6.35 -8.62 -12.96
C LEU A 184 7.78 -9.05 -12.73
N ASP A 185 8.13 -9.31 -11.46
CA ASP A 185 9.47 -9.79 -11.10
C ASP A 185 9.77 -11.20 -11.64
N CYS A 186 11.07 -11.51 -11.74
CA CYS A 186 11.58 -12.79 -12.19
C CYS A 186 11.44 -13.88 -11.10
N PRO A 187 11.57 -15.17 -11.46
CA PRO A 187 11.62 -16.24 -10.47
C PRO A 187 12.91 -16.19 -9.66
N HIS A 188 12.79 -16.43 -8.34
CA HIS A 188 13.91 -16.55 -7.42
C HIS A 188 14.16 -18.01 -7.07
N TYR A 189 15.43 -18.37 -6.89
CA TYR A 189 15.88 -19.70 -6.52
C TYR A 189 16.82 -19.63 -5.32
N THR A 190 16.73 -20.64 -4.45
CA THR A 190 17.60 -20.79 -3.28
C THR A 190 18.02 -22.24 -3.12
N LYS A 191 18.79 -22.56 -2.08
CA LYS A 191 19.22 -23.93 -1.75
C LYS A 191 18.01 -24.82 -1.39
N PRO A 192 18.09 -26.13 -1.72
CA PRO A 192 19.19 -26.84 -2.37
C PRO A 192 19.27 -26.58 -3.89
N HIS A 193 20.40 -26.95 -4.53
CA HIS A 193 20.62 -26.77 -5.98
C HIS A 193 19.59 -27.53 -6.84
N GLU A 194 19.13 -28.68 -6.37
CA GLU A 194 18.07 -29.47 -7.00
C GLU A 194 16.98 -29.77 -5.97
N PHE A 195 15.71 -29.55 -6.36
CA PHE A 195 14.55 -29.87 -5.55
C PHE A 195 13.48 -30.54 -6.40
N ALA A 196 13.04 -31.74 -5.99
CA ALA A 196 12.03 -32.55 -6.69
C ALA A 196 12.32 -32.77 -8.19
N GLY A 197 13.58 -33.00 -8.54
CA GLY A 197 14.03 -33.23 -9.93
C GLY A 197 14.16 -31.94 -10.76
N LEU A 198 13.97 -30.77 -10.16
CA LEU A 198 14.12 -29.46 -10.81
C LEU A 198 15.41 -28.78 -10.31
N ALA A 199 16.33 -28.50 -11.22
CA ALA A 199 17.57 -27.79 -10.91
C ALA A 199 17.43 -26.27 -11.01
N VAL A 200 18.26 -25.55 -10.25
CA VAL A 200 18.46 -24.11 -10.45
C VAL A 200 19.04 -23.85 -11.84
N PRO A 201 18.52 -22.87 -12.61
CA PRO A 201 19.05 -22.52 -13.91
C PRO A 201 20.55 -22.22 -13.87
N GLU A 202 21.34 -22.87 -14.75
CA GLU A 202 22.82 -22.78 -14.78
C GLU A 202 23.33 -21.34 -14.88
N VAL A 203 22.59 -20.47 -15.60
CA VAL A 203 22.95 -19.05 -15.75
C VAL A 203 23.06 -18.36 -14.41
N LEU A 204 22.24 -18.72 -13.43
CA LEU A 204 22.25 -18.16 -12.07
C LEU A 204 23.46 -18.62 -11.24
N LEU A 205 24.09 -19.71 -11.63
CA LEU A 205 25.27 -20.28 -10.99
C LEU A 205 26.58 -19.79 -11.63
N SER A 206 26.50 -19.16 -12.80
CA SER A 206 27.66 -18.79 -13.63
C SER A 206 28.52 -17.65 -13.07
N GLY A 207 27.98 -16.84 -12.14
CA GLY A 207 28.63 -15.61 -11.66
C GLY A 207 28.71 -14.48 -12.70
N HIS A 208 28.21 -14.68 -13.93
CA HIS A 208 28.24 -13.66 -14.99
C HIS A 208 27.05 -12.69 -14.86
N HIS A 209 27.23 -11.59 -14.12
CA HIS A 209 26.16 -10.62 -13.82
C HIS A 209 25.37 -10.14 -15.05
N SER A 210 26.05 -9.88 -16.18
CA SER A 210 25.37 -9.46 -17.41
C SER A 210 24.43 -10.53 -17.97
N ASN A 211 24.82 -11.80 -17.92
CA ASN A 211 23.99 -12.91 -18.40
C ASN A 211 22.82 -13.17 -17.43
N ILE A 212 23.08 -13.06 -16.13
CA ILE A 212 22.04 -13.16 -15.09
C ILE A 212 21.02 -12.04 -15.27
N ALA A 213 21.44 -10.79 -15.50
CA ALA A 213 20.54 -9.67 -15.72
C ALA A 213 19.64 -9.87 -16.97
N LYS A 214 20.21 -10.33 -18.07
CA LYS A 214 19.46 -10.66 -19.30
C LYS A 214 18.47 -11.78 -19.08
N TRP A 215 18.87 -12.83 -18.36
CA TRP A 215 17.99 -13.95 -18.03
C TRP A 215 16.83 -13.50 -17.13
N ARG A 216 17.10 -12.70 -16.08
CA ARG A 216 16.06 -12.14 -15.21
C ARG A 216 15.06 -11.33 -16.03
N PHE A 217 15.55 -10.45 -16.89
CA PHE A 217 14.69 -9.65 -17.76
C PHE A 217 13.85 -10.54 -18.71
N SER A 218 14.41 -11.60 -19.30
CA SER A 218 13.62 -12.53 -20.13
C SER A 218 12.49 -13.19 -19.35
N GLN A 219 12.75 -13.57 -18.10
CA GLN A 219 11.74 -14.15 -17.22
C GLN A 219 10.66 -13.14 -16.77
N GLN A 220 11.03 -11.89 -16.54
CA GLN A 220 10.07 -10.79 -16.28
C GLN A 220 9.15 -10.60 -17.49
N VAL A 221 9.69 -10.54 -18.69
CA VAL A 221 8.92 -10.42 -19.94
C VAL A 221 7.95 -11.59 -20.12
N GLU A 222 8.45 -12.83 -20.07
CA GLU A 222 7.65 -14.04 -20.23
C GLU A 222 6.48 -14.08 -19.21
N ARG A 223 6.78 -13.84 -17.93
CA ARG A 223 5.77 -13.83 -16.87
C ARG A 223 4.74 -12.71 -17.05
N THR A 224 5.20 -11.54 -17.43
CA THR A 224 4.29 -10.39 -17.61
C THR A 224 3.37 -10.61 -18.78
N GLN A 225 3.88 -11.09 -19.91
CA GLN A 225 3.06 -11.44 -21.07
C GLN A 225 2.00 -12.51 -20.75
N ALA A 226 2.38 -13.53 -20.00
CA ALA A 226 1.49 -14.65 -19.68
C ALA A 226 0.45 -14.32 -18.60
N ARG A 227 0.79 -13.52 -17.59
CA ARG A 227 -0.02 -13.34 -16.38
C ARG A 227 -0.69 -11.98 -16.29
N ARG A 228 -0.07 -10.96 -16.86
CA ARG A 228 -0.53 -9.56 -16.83
C ARG A 228 -0.35 -8.90 -18.21
N PRO A 229 -1.13 -9.36 -19.22
CA PRO A 229 -1.06 -8.79 -20.56
C PRO A 229 -1.40 -7.29 -20.60
N ASP A 230 -2.17 -6.79 -19.64
CA ASP A 230 -2.46 -5.37 -19.43
C ASP A 230 -1.19 -4.56 -19.14
N LEU A 231 -0.34 -5.05 -18.23
CA LEU A 231 0.96 -4.41 -17.93
C LEU A 231 1.89 -4.48 -19.13
N TRP A 232 1.91 -5.62 -19.83
CA TRP A 232 2.73 -5.76 -21.02
C TRP A 232 2.36 -4.77 -22.13
N GLN A 233 1.09 -4.52 -22.33
CA GLN A 233 0.60 -3.55 -23.32
C GLN A 233 1.00 -2.12 -22.95
N ALA A 234 1.09 -1.79 -21.66
CA ALA A 234 1.49 -0.48 -21.16
C ALA A 234 3.01 -0.32 -21.02
N PHE A 235 3.77 -1.43 -21.09
CA PHE A 235 5.21 -1.44 -20.83
C PHE A 235 5.98 -0.64 -21.90
N THR A 236 6.83 0.28 -21.43
CA THR A 236 7.73 1.06 -22.28
C THR A 236 9.18 0.71 -21.96
N PRO A 237 9.87 -0.05 -22.83
CA PRO A 237 11.22 -0.50 -22.55
C PRO A 237 12.24 0.65 -22.61
N THR A 238 13.24 0.60 -21.74
CA THR A 238 14.45 1.41 -21.86
C THR A 238 15.23 1.04 -23.12
N VAL A 239 16.23 1.85 -23.49
CA VAL A 239 17.08 1.57 -24.67
C VAL A 239 17.79 0.22 -24.55
N GLU A 240 18.24 -0.16 -23.36
CA GLU A 240 18.89 -1.43 -23.10
C GLU A 240 17.91 -2.60 -23.17
N GLN A 241 16.77 -2.49 -22.51
CA GLN A 241 15.69 -3.48 -22.54
C GLN A 241 15.18 -3.70 -23.97
N ALA A 242 15.06 -2.66 -24.78
CA ALA A 242 14.68 -2.79 -26.19
C ALA A 242 15.68 -3.60 -27.02
N LYS A 243 16.99 -3.50 -26.72
CA LYS A 243 18.02 -4.36 -27.35
C LYS A 243 17.85 -5.82 -26.91
N TRP A 244 17.58 -6.07 -25.64
CA TRP A 244 17.35 -7.41 -25.13
C TRP A 244 16.07 -8.05 -25.72
N LEU A 245 14.98 -7.30 -25.83
CA LEU A 245 13.75 -7.76 -26.48
C LEU A 245 13.98 -8.19 -27.95
N LYS A 246 14.75 -7.40 -28.70
CA LYS A 246 15.13 -7.76 -30.08
C LYS A 246 15.97 -9.03 -30.15
N ALA A 247 16.80 -9.28 -29.16
CA ALA A 247 17.60 -10.52 -29.08
C ALA A 247 16.72 -11.74 -28.76
N LEU A 248 15.78 -11.61 -27.81
CA LEU A 248 14.82 -12.66 -27.46
C LEU A 248 13.94 -13.04 -28.67
N ALA A 249 13.35 -12.08 -29.36
CA ALA A 249 12.52 -12.32 -30.54
C ALA A 249 13.28 -12.98 -31.71
N LYS A 250 14.62 -12.95 -31.75
CA LYS A 250 15.43 -13.68 -32.72
C LYS A 250 15.72 -15.12 -32.27
N ALA A 251 15.81 -15.35 -30.97
CA ALA A 251 16.02 -16.68 -30.41
C ALA A 251 14.78 -17.58 -30.57
N ASP A 252 13.59 -17.03 -30.40
CA ASP A 252 12.30 -17.75 -30.55
C ASP A 252 11.97 -18.14 -32.00
N LYS A 253 12.69 -17.59 -33.00
CA LYS A 253 12.50 -17.91 -34.43
C LYS A 253 13.46 -18.97 -34.96
N LYS A 254 14.33 -19.51 -34.12
CA LYS A 254 15.25 -20.58 -34.45
C LYS A 254 14.85 -21.90 -33.77
#